data_afcd0d59237f28b93ef4491d148e95e2
#
_entry.id   afcd0d59237f28b93ef4491d148e95e2
#
_cell.length_a   1.000
_cell.length_b   1.000
_cell.length_c   1.000
_cell.angle_alpha   90.00
_cell.angle_beta   90.00
_cell.angle_gamma   90.00
#
_symmetry.space_group_name_H-M   'P 1'
#
loop_
_entity.id
_entity.type
_entity.pdbx_description
1 polymer ?
#
loop_
_entity_poly.entity_id
_entity_poly.type
_entity_poly.pdbx_seq_one_letter_code
_entity_poly.pdbx_strand_id
1 'polypeptide(L)'
;MGLSGRSIICPKRRPDAGQRLFCFPHAGVGPSVFRGWADQFAADAEVCLVQLPGREGRLRESPFESIANLMPALLADMRPLLDRPFAFYGHSLGATVAFECARNLRRALRLQPEHIFAGASPAPQLPWNHSPMRSLPEDRFLSEMEKRYGALPREVISDAEMRALVLPILRADIAMIEEYKYSPEAPLDCHITVFGGLKDHMVKRSELEAWREQTSGRFLLRMFDGNHLFLKSHKDQLLHSVAGEMNLSPETTRPMSSLKETRT
;
A
#
# COMPACT_ATOMS: atom_id res chain seq x y z
N MET A 1 -17.52 13.35 -17.08
CA MET A 1 -16.47 12.34 -17.36
C MET A 1 -15.30 12.60 -16.43
N GLY A 2 -14.99 11.67 -15.54
CA GLY A 2 -14.05 11.90 -14.44
C GLY A 2 -12.61 12.01 -14.91
N LEU A 3 -11.91 13.01 -14.37
CA LEU A 3 -10.47 13.25 -14.51
C LEU A 3 -9.63 12.22 -13.72
N SER A 4 -9.98 10.92 -13.73
CA SER A 4 -9.09 9.92 -13.17
C SER A 4 -8.22 9.37 -14.30
N GLY A 5 -6.91 9.55 -14.19
CA GLY A 5 -5.96 8.79 -14.99
C GLY A 5 -6.23 7.29 -14.81
N ARG A 6 -5.78 6.46 -15.74
CA ARG A 6 -6.05 5.01 -15.70
C ARG A 6 -5.60 4.33 -14.41
N SER A 7 -4.59 4.91 -13.73
CA SER A 7 -3.99 4.34 -12.51
C SER A 7 -4.64 4.78 -11.20
N ILE A 8 -5.60 5.72 -11.20
CA ILE A 8 -6.21 6.22 -9.96
C ILE A 8 -7.73 6.12 -10.03
N ILE A 9 -8.31 5.47 -9.03
CA ILE A 9 -9.75 5.31 -8.86
C ILE A 9 -10.16 5.99 -7.56
N CYS A 10 -11.10 6.95 -7.64
CA CYS A 10 -11.73 7.55 -6.46
C CYS A 10 -13.17 7.00 -6.34
N PRO A 11 -13.39 5.94 -5.54
CA PRO A 11 -14.68 5.24 -5.48
C PRO A 11 -15.82 6.13 -5.03
N LYS A 12 -15.51 7.12 -4.19
CA LYS A 12 -16.44 8.11 -3.68
C LYS A 12 -15.83 9.49 -3.84
N ARG A 13 -16.21 10.17 -4.92
CA ARG A 13 -15.73 11.51 -5.21
C ARG A 13 -16.18 12.49 -4.13
N ARG A 14 -15.22 13.27 -3.63
CA ARG A 14 -15.43 14.30 -2.61
C ARG A 14 -14.67 15.57 -3.01
N PRO A 15 -15.24 16.35 -3.94
CA PRO A 15 -14.56 17.52 -4.49
C PRO A 15 -14.24 18.59 -3.43
N ASP A 16 -15.02 18.64 -2.36
CA ASP A 16 -14.87 19.60 -1.25
C ASP A 16 -13.99 19.07 -0.11
N ALA A 17 -13.48 17.84 -0.19
CA ALA A 17 -12.59 17.30 0.84
C ALA A 17 -11.31 18.13 0.96
N GLY A 18 -10.91 18.42 2.21
CA GLY A 18 -9.69 19.17 2.50
C GLY A 18 -8.40 18.43 2.16
N GLN A 19 -8.44 17.10 2.11
CA GLN A 19 -7.28 16.24 1.93
C GLN A 19 -7.56 15.06 1.01
N ARG A 20 -6.49 14.42 0.48
CA ARG A 20 -6.57 13.13 -0.21
C ARG A 20 -5.71 12.07 0.45
N LEU A 21 -6.23 10.83 0.47
CA LEU A 21 -5.48 9.65 0.85
C LEU A 21 -5.31 8.74 -0.37
N PHE A 22 -4.09 8.62 -0.89
CA PHE A 22 -3.78 7.67 -1.95
C PHE A 22 -3.38 6.34 -1.33
N CYS A 23 -4.03 5.24 -1.76
CA CYS A 23 -3.82 3.90 -1.23
C CYS A 23 -3.16 3.00 -2.27
N PHE A 24 -2.00 2.46 -1.93
CA PHE A 24 -1.16 1.61 -2.80
C PHE A 24 -1.26 0.15 -2.34
N PRO A 25 -1.78 -0.77 -3.20
CA PRO A 25 -2.02 -2.15 -2.81
C PRO A 25 -0.72 -2.95 -2.66
N HIS A 26 -0.80 -4.06 -1.94
CA HIS A 26 0.27 -5.05 -1.87
C HIS A 26 0.36 -5.88 -3.17
N ALA A 27 1.43 -6.68 -3.29
CA ALA A 27 1.66 -7.53 -4.46
C ALA A 27 0.47 -8.47 -4.74
N GLY A 28 0.18 -8.71 -6.02
CA GLY A 28 -0.83 -9.65 -6.52
C GLY A 28 -2.27 -9.15 -6.48
N VAL A 29 -2.56 -7.96 -5.94
CA VAL A 29 -3.93 -7.45 -5.81
C VAL A 29 -4.11 -6.09 -6.45
N GLY A 30 -5.36 -5.73 -6.69
CA GLY A 30 -5.76 -4.41 -7.16
C GLY A 30 -6.43 -3.56 -6.08
N PRO A 31 -7.05 -2.44 -6.47
CA PRO A 31 -7.70 -1.50 -5.56
C PRO A 31 -8.84 -2.09 -4.73
N SER A 32 -9.42 -3.22 -5.13
CA SER A 32 -10.50 -3.88 -4.38
C SER A 32 -10.08 -4.30 -2.96
N VAL A 33 -8.79 -4.43 -2.67
CA VAL A 33 -8.28 -4.71 -1.30
C VAL A 33 -8.68 -3.61 -0.32
N PHE A 34 -8.90 -2.38 -0.82
CA PHE A 34 -9.33 -1.22 -0.05
C PHE A 34 -10.85 -0.98 -0.09
N ARG A 35 -11.64 -2.01 -0.46
CA ARG A 35 -13.11 -1.88 -0.50
C ARG A 35 -13.65 -1.39 0.84
N GLY A 36 -14.54 -0.37 0.77
CA GLY A 36 -15.17 0.23 1.95
C GLY A 36 -14.26 1.20 2.72
N TRP A 37 -13.00 1.43 2.30
CA TRP A 37 -12.16 2.43 2.96
C TRP A 37 -12.73 3.84 2.80
N ALA A 38 -13.21 4.19 1.61
CA ALA A 38 -13.81 5.50 1.35
C ALA A 38 -15.03 5.82 2.20
N ASP A 39 -15.70 4.79 2.76
CA ASP A 39 -16.87 4.95 3.63
C ASP A 39 -16.49 5.18 5.10
N GLN A 40 -15.26 4.88 5.47
CA GLN A 40 -14.76 5.02 6.84
C GLN A 40 -14.20 6.43 7.14
N PHE A 41 -13.85 7.18 6.09
CA PHE A 41 -13.45 8.57 6.24
C PHE A 41 -14.66 9.49 6.03
N ALA A 42 -14.81 10.58 6.81
CA ALA A 42 -15.86 11.58 6.60
C ALA A 42 -15.63 12.39 5.32
N ALA A 43 -16.44 13.43 5.17
CA ALA A 43 -16.36 14.33 4.03
C ALA A 43 -14.98 14.98 3.85
N ASP A 44 -14.16 15.01 4.90
CA ASP A 44 -12.90 15.73 4.97
C ASP A 44 -11.74 15.08 4.17
N ALA A 45 -11.86 13.78 3.82
CA ALA A 45 -10.84 13.07 3.04
C ALA A 45 -11.43 12.36 1.81
N GLU A 46 -10.83 12.58 0.64
CA GLU A 46 -11.11 11.82 -0.58
C GLU A 46 -10.11 10.67 -0.70
N VAL A 47 -10.61 9.42 -0.70
CA VAL A 47 -9.78 8.22 -0.87
C VAL A 47 -9.56 7.93 -2.34
N CYS A 48 -8.31 7.85 -2.76
CA CYS A 48 -7.86 7.61 -4.12
C CYS A 48 -7.06 6.30 -4.17
N LEU A 49 -7.58 5.29 -4.86
CA LEU A 49 -7.01 3.95 -4.92
C LEU A 49 -6.10 3.82 -6.12
N VAL A 50 -4.89 3.35 -5.91
CA VAL A 50 -3.94 3.08 -7.01
C VAL A 50 -4.25 1.73 -7.64
N GLN A 51 -4.45 1.74 -8.96
CA GLN A 51 -4.65 0.55 -9.79
C GLN A 51 -3.48 0.37 -10.74
N LEU A 52 -2.64 -0.59 -10.47
CA LEU A 52 -1.53 -0.94 -11.36
C LEU A 52 -2.04 -1.73 -12.58
N PRO A 53 -1.30 -1.73 -13.71
CA PRO A 53 -1.62 -2.57 -14.87
C PRO A 53 -1.61 -4.07 -14.55
N GLY A 54 -2.27 -4.84 -15.37
CA GLY A 54 -2.34 -6.30 -15.27
C GLY A 54 -3.44 -6.84 -14.36
N ARG A 55 -4.23 -5.97 -13.68
CA ARG A 55 -5.23 -6.41 -12.69
C ARG A 55 -6.54 -5.64 -12.76
N GLU A 56 -7.63 -6.30 -12.36
CA GLU A 56 -8.97 -5.73 -12.30
C GLU A 56 -9.34 -4.97 -13.60
N GLY A 57 -9.70 -3.70 -13.53
CA GLY A 57 -10.06 -2.89 -14.69
C GLY A 57 -8.95 -2.70 -15.74
N ARG A 58 -7.69 -3.07 -15.39
CA ARG A 58 -6.52 -2.97 -16.27
C ARG A 58 -5.90 -4.34 -16.59
N LEU A 59 -6.68 -5.42 -16.47
CA LEU A 59 -6.21 -6.81 -16.63
C LEU A 59 -5.50 -7.08 -17.98
N ARG A 60 -5.89 -6.37 -19.04
CA ARG A 60 -5.31 -6.55 -20.38
C ARG A 60 -3.99 -5.82 -20.61
N GLU A 61 -3.58 -4.99 -19.67
CA GLU A 61 -2.32 -4.25 -19.76
C GLU A 61 -1.18 -5.07 -19.15
N SER A 62 0.00 -5.03 -19.75
CA SER A 62 1.18 -5.70 -19.18
C SER A 62 1.56 -5.09 -17.83
N PRO A 63 1.80 -5.89 -16.79
CA PRO A 63 2.26 -5.39 -15.51
C PRO A 63 3.69 -4.82 -15.63
N PHE A 64 4.04 -3.87 -14.77
CA PHE A 64 5.41 -3.41 -14.60
C PHE A 64 6.20 -4.40 -13.73
N GLU A 65 7.46 -4.60 -14.08
CA GLU A 65 8.40 -5.42 -13.31
C GLU A 65 9.44 -4.56 -12.54
N SER A 66 9.36 -3.24 -12.68
CA SER A 66 10.28 -2.29 -12.05
C SER A 66 9.52 -1.07 -11.53
N ILE A 67 9.80 -0.70 -10.26
CA ILE A 67 9.24 0.52 -9.66
C ILE A 67 9.68 1.76 -10.44
N ALA A 68 10.93 1.81 -10.90
CA ALA A 68 11.43 2.95 -11.67
C ALA A 68 10.64 3.16 -12.98
N ASN A 69 10.32 2.07 -13.68
CA ASN A 69 9.54 2.13 -14.92
C ASN A 69 8.05 2.47 -14.69
N LEU A 70 7.52 2.15 -13.51
CA LEU A 70 6.15 2.49 -13.12
C LEU A 70 5.99 3.99 -12.86
N MET A 71 6.99 4.65 -12.29
CA MET A 71 6.87 6.03 -11.76
C MET A 71 6.38 7.05 -12.78
N PRO A 72 6.89 7.15 -14.03
CA PRO A 72 6.43 8.18 -14.97
C PRO A 72 4.93 8.13 -15.25
N ALA A 73 4.39 6.93 -15.48
CA ALA A 73 2.96 6.75 -15.76
C ALA A 73 2.10 7.03 -14.53
N LEU A 74 2.53 6.55 -13.35
CA LEU A 74 1.80 6.76 -12.10
C LEU A 74 1.74 8.24 -11.73
N LEU A 75 2.85 8.96 -11.83
CA LEU A 75 2.91 10.39 -11.53
C LEU A 75 2.08 11.22 -12.50
N ALA A 76 2.08 10.89 -13.78
CA ALA A 76 1.23 11.55 -14.78
C ALA A 76 -0.25 11.44 -14.41
N ASP A 77 -0.69 10.25 -14.00
CA ASP A 77 -2.07 9.98 -13.59
C ASP A 77 -2.43 10.62 -12.24
N MET A 78 -1.47 10.76 -11.31
CA MET A 78 -1.69 11.41 -10.02
C MET A 78 -1.72 12.93 -10.10
N ARG A 79 -0.96 13.53 -11.01
CA ARG A 79 -0.75 14.97 -11.08
C ARG A 79 -2.03 15.82 -11.04
N PRO A 80 -3.13 15.50 -11.74
CA PRO A 80 -4.37 16.25 -11.65
C PRO A 80 -5.07 16.21 -10.28
N LEU A 81 -4.63 15.30 -9.40
CA LEU A 81 -5.19 15.09 -8.07
C LEU A 81 -4.27 15.60 -6.94
N LEU A 82 -3.19 16.32 -7.27
CA LEU A 82 -2.27 16.90 -6.30
C LEU A 82 -2.55 18.39 -6.04
N ASP A 83 -3.81 18.80 -6.15
CA ASP A 83 -4.32 20.18 -6.02
C ASP A 83 -4.61 20.60 -4.57
N ARG A 84 -4.40 19.71 -3.61
CA ARG A 84 -4.63 19.90 -2.16
C ARG A 84 -3.70 19.02 -1.34
N PRO A 85 -3.61 19.22 0.00
CA PRO A 85 -2.86 18.35 0.90
C PRO A 85 -3.21 16.88 0.69
N PHE A 86 -2.20 16.02 0.74
CA PHE A 86 -2.40 14.59 0.51
C PHE A 86 -1.48 13.73 1.38
N ALA A 87 -1.94 12.52 1.65
CA ALA A 87 -1.19 11.49 2.34
C ALA A 87 -1.15 10.20 1.50
N PHE A 88 -0.19 9.35 1.79
CA PHE A 88 -0.03 8.04 1.16
C PHE A 88 -0.21 6.93 2.18
N TYR A 89 -0.98 5.92 1.85
CA TYR A 89 -0.97 4.63 2.52
C TYR A 89 -0.48 3.57 1.54
N GLY A 90 0.55 2.83 1.91
CA GLY A 90 1.02 1.69 1.13
C GLY A 90 1.18 0.45 1.98
N HIS A 91 0.87 -0.74 1.43
CA HIS A 91 1.03 -2.01 2.13
C HIS A 91 2.01 -2.91 1.39
N SER A 92 3.04 -3.43 2.06
CA SER A 92 4.08 -4.30 1.49
C SER A 92 4.73 -3.63 0.27
N LEU A 93 4.68 -4.22 -0.94
CA LEU A 93 5.11 -3.57 -2.18
C LEU A 93 4.57 -2.13 -2.30
N GLY A 94 3.29 -1.92 -1.96
CA GLY A 94 2.65 -0.61 -2.04
C GLY A 94 3.32 0.44 -1.16
N ALA A 95 3.94 0.06 -0.04
CA ALA A 95 4.67 1.01 0.81
C ALA A 95 5.95 1.50 0.12
N THR A 96 6.70 0.61 -0.53
CA THR A 96 7.89 0.97 -1.31
C THR A 96 7.52 1.83 -2.52
N VAL A 97 6.42 1.48 -3.23
CA VAL A 97 5.91 2.28 -4.36
C VAL A 97 5.49 3.68 -3.90
N ALA A 98 4.76 3.80 -2.78
CA ALA A 98 4.36 5.07 -2.19
C ALA A 98 5.56 5.94 -1.81
N PHE A 99 6.57 5.35 -1.20
CA PHE A 99 7.81 6.03 -0.84
C PHE A 99 8.54 6.57 -2.07
N GLU A 100 8.76 5.74 -3.09
CA GLU A 100 9.40 6.19 -4.33
C GLU A 100 8.54 7.21 -5.08
N CYS A 101 7.22 7.11 -5.02
CA CYS A 101 6.32 8.12 -5.55
C CYS A 101 6.54 9.47 -4.85
N ALA A 102 6.62 9.52 -3.52
CA ALA A 102 6.89 10.74 -2.76
C ALA A 102 8.25 11.36 -3.13
N ARG A 103 9.30 10.55 -3.26
CA ARG A 103 10.63 11.02 -3.69
C ARG A 103 10.61 11.60 -5.10
N ASN A 104 9.93 10.93 -6.03
CA ASN A 104 9.78 11.40 -7.40
C ASN A 104 8.97 12.69 -7.49
N LEU A 105 7.89 12.84 -6.71
CA LEU A 105 7.12 14.08 -6.60
C LEU A 105 7.99 15.23 -6.08
N ARG A 106 8.80 14.99 -5.04
CA ARG A 106 9.76 15.97 -4.52
C ARG A 106 10.74 16.42 -5.59
N ARG A 107 11.32 15.48 -6.35
CA ARG A 107 12.29 15.80 -7.42
C ARG A 107 11.66 16.57 -8.57
N ALA A 108 10.52 16.11 -9.06
CA ALA A 108 9.91 16.62 -10.29
C ALA A 108 9.04 17.84 -10.08
N LEU A 109 8.32 17.94 -8.96
CA LEU A 109 7.27 18.94 -8.73
C LEU A 109 7.49 19.79 -7.46
N ARG A 110 8.51 19.49 -6.64
CA ARG A 110 8.71 20.10 -5.32
C ARG A 110 7.50 19.90 -4.38
N LEU A 111 6.76 18.82 -4.59
CA LEU A 111 5.62 18.41 -3.77
C LEU A 111 5.99 17.19 -2.94
N GLN A 112 5.44 17.10 -1.75
CA GLN A 112 5.55 15.93 -0.88
C GLN A 112 4.19 15.65 -0.24
N PRO A 113 3.88 14.37 0.08
CA PRO A 113 2.74 14.07 0.96
C PRO A 113 2.99 14.68 2.34
N GLU A 114 1.94 15.03 3.06
CA GLU A 114 2.06 15.44 4.47
C GLU A 114 2.39 14.23 5.37
N HIS A 115 1.95 13.04 4.97
CA HIS A 115 2.13 11.81 5.72
C HIS A 115 2.30 10.59 4.81
N ILE A 116 3.22 9.70 5.17
CA ILE A 116 3.33 8.36 4.60
C ILE A 116 2.97 7.35 5.69
N PHE A 117 2.00 6.50 5.38
CA PHE A 117 1.61 5.34 6.16
C PHE A 117 2.16 4.09 5.47
N ALA A 118 3.21 3.48 6.03
CA ALA A 118 3.86 2.31 5.46
C ALA A 118 3.49 1.05 6.26
N GLY A 119 2.74 0.14 5.64
CA GLY A 119 2.32 -1.12 6.27
C GLY A 119 3.14 -2.31 5.79
N ALA A 120 3.58 -3.17 6.71
CA ALA A 120 4.21 -4.47 6.44
C ALA A 120 5.33 -4.44 5.38
N SER A 121 6.21 -3.44 5.46
CA SER A 121 7.34 -3.28 4.53
C SER A 121 8.61 -2.92 5.29
N PRO A 122 9.74 -3.60 5.04
CA PRO A 122 11.02 -3.17 5.56
C PRO A 122 11.36 -1.77 5.04
N ALA A 123 12.19 -1.03 5.78
CA ALA A 123 12.63 0.28 5.34
C ALA A 123 13.40 0.17 4.01
N PRO A 124 13.17 1.11 3.06
CA PRO A 124 13.62 0.97 1.67
C PRO A 124 15.14 0.94 1.50
N GLN A 125 15.92 1.46 2.45
CA GLN A 125 17.38 1.41 2.43
C GLN A 125 17.96 0.05 2.84
N LEU A 126 17.15 -0.83 3.41
CA LEU A 126 17.61 -2.15 3.82
C LEU A 126 17.69 -3.10 2.62
N PRO A 127 18.69 -3.96 2.55
CA PRO A 127 18.80 -4.94 1.49
C PRO A 127 17.66 -5.96 1.58
N TRP A 128 17.19 -6.44 0.44
CA TRP A 128 16.28 -7.57 0.39
C TRP A 128 17.01 -8.86 0.79
N ASN A 129 16.67 -9.39 1.96
CA ASN A 129 17.40 -10.52 2.57
C ASN A 129 16.71 -11.89 2.37
N HIS A 130 15.78 -12.00 1.43
CA HIS A 130 15.11 -13.26 1.13
C HIS A 130 15.61 -13.83 -0.20
N SER A 131 15.64 -15.17 -0.31
CA SER A 131 16.01 -15.83 -1.56
C SER A 131 15.07 -15.39 -2.69
N PRO A 132 15.60 -15.06 -3.88
CA PRO A 132 14.78 -14.71 -5.03
C PRO A 132 13.82 -15.85 -5.39
N MET A 133 12.61 -15.49 -5.78
CA MET A 133 11.58 -16.48 -6.12
C MET A 133 10.91 -16.25 -7.48
N ARG A 134 11.04 -15.07 -8.06
CA ARG A 134 10.35 -14.71 -9.32
C ARG A 134 10.60 -15.68 -10.49
N SER A 135 11.78 -16.30 -10.53
CA SER A 135 12.19 -17.24 -11.59
C SER A 135 11.98 -18.71 -11.22
N LEU A 136 11.41 -19.03 -10.04
CA LEU A 136 11.13 -20.40 -9.65
C LEU A 136 10.09 -21.05 -10.58
N PRO A 137 10.15 -22.38 -10.80
CA PRO A 137 9.04 -23.12 -11.40
C PRO A 137 7.72 -22.81 -10.70
N GLU A 138 6.59 -22.90 -11.42
CA GLU A 138 5.27 -22.46 -10.97
C GLU A 138 4.91 -23.00 -9.58
N ASP A 139 4.97 -24.32 -9.40
CA ASP A 139 4.59 -24.95 -8.13
C ASP A 139 5.46 -24.47 -6.95
N ARG A 140 6.75 -24.27 -7.20
CA ARG A 140 7.70 -23.77 -6.21
C ARG A 140 7.41 -22.29 -5.89
N PHE A 141 7.10 -21.49 -6.91
CA PHE A 141 6.74 -20.09 -6.72
C PHE A 141 5.47 -19.95 -5.86
N LEU A 142 4.41 -20.69 -6.19
CA LEU A 142 3.15 -20.67 -5.44
C LEU A 142 3.35 -21.14 -4.00
N SER A 143 4.13 -22.23 -3.80
CA SER A 143 4.46 -22.74 -2.46
C SER A 143 5.22 -21.70 -1.63
N GLU A 144 6.21 -21.01 -2.21
CA GLU A 144 6.95 -19.94 -1.51
C GLU A 144 6.07 -18.73 -1.23
N MET A 145 5.17 -18.35 -2.14
CA MET A 145 4.18 -17.27 -1.91
C MET A 145 3.29 -17.58 -0.72
N GLU A 146 2.74 -18.79 -0.65
CA GLU A 146 1.88 -19.19 0.46
C GLU A 146 2.67 -19.24 1.78
N LYS A 147 3.87 -19.85 1.76
CA LYS A 147 4.74 -19.95 2.94
C LYS A 147 5.14 -18.59 3.50
N ARG A 148 5.48 -17.63 2.63
CA ARG A 148 5.97 -16.31 3.05
C ARG A 148 4.85 -15.36 3.46
N TYR A 149 3.77 -15.34 2.69
CA TYR A 149 2.76 -14.29 2.82
C TYR A 149 1.40 -14.83 3.31
N GLY A 150 1.13 -16.15 3.21
CA GLY A 150 -0.15 -16.76 3.57
C GLY A 150 -1.33 -16.09 2.84
N ALA A 151 -1.13 -15.72 1.56
CA ALA A 151 -1.96 -14.73 0.89
C ALA A 151 -2.68 -15.25 -0.36
N LEU A 152 -2.39 -16.48 -0.80
CA LEU A 152 -2.97 -17.01 -2.03
C LEU A 152 -4.42 -17.43 -1.80
N PRO A 153 -5.38 -16.88 -2.59
CA PRO A 153 -6.73 -17.40 -2.62
C PRO A 153 -6.72 -18.89 -3.03
N ARG A 154 -7.61 -19.69 -2.43
CA ARG A 154 -7.73 -21.11 -2.76
C ARG A 154 -7.98 -21.34 -4.25
N GLU A 155 -8.74 -20.44 -4.88
CA GLU A 155 -9.05 -20.44 -6.30
C GLU A 155 -7.78 -20.36 -7.15
N VAL A 156 -6.78 -19.58 -6.77
CA VAL A 156 -5.49 -19.50 -7.48
C VAL A 156 -4.72 -20.82 -7.38
N ILE A 157 -4.89 -21.55 -6.27
CA ILE A 157 -4.22 -22.84 -6.07
C ILE A 157 -4.93 -23.96 -6.87
N SER A 158 -6.27 -23.97 -6.88
CA SER A 158 -7.07 -25.09 -7.42
C SER A 158 -7.52 -24.92 -8.88
N ASP A 159 -7.58 -23.69 -9.40
CA ASP A 159 -8.09 -23.37 -10.74
C ASP A 159 -6.96 -22.92 -11.66
N ALA A 160 -6.72 -23.68 -12.74
CA ALA A 160 -5.65 -23.42 -13.71
C ALA A 160 -5.88 -22.12 -14.51
N GLU A 161 -7.12 -21.77 -14.82
CA GLU A 161 -7.44 -20.54 -15.57
C GLU A 161 -7.19 -19.30 -14.69
N MET A 162 -7.67 -19.36 -13.45
CA MET A 162 -7.40 -18.29 -12.46
C MET A 162 -5.90 -18.13 -12.21
N ARG A 163 -5.18 -19.24 -12.11
CA ARG A 163 -3.73 -19.27 -11.94
C ARG A 163 -2.99 -18.63 -13.11
N ALA A 164 -3.39 -18.96 -14.33
CA ALA A 164 -2.82 -18.37 -15.56
C ALA A 164 -3.02 -16.84 -15.64
N LEU A 165 -4.10 -16.31 -15.05
CA LEU A 165 -4.35 -14.87 -14.98
C LEU A 165 -3.53 -14.18 -13.88
N VAL A 166 -3.39 -14.82 -12.73
CA VAL A 166 -2.80 -14.17 -11.52
C VAL A 166 -1.27 -14.33 -11.47
N LEU A 167 -0.74 -15.45 -11.95
CA LEU A 167 0.69 -15.76 -11.86
C LEU A 167 1.60 -14.72 -12.53
N PRO A 168 1.32 -14.22 -13.75
CA PRO A 168 2.13 -13.16 -14.37
C PRO A 168 2.17 -11.88 -13.52
N ILE A 169 1.05 -11.52 -12.91
CA ILE A 169 0.93 -10.33 -12.05
C ILE A 169 1.79 -10.50 -10.78
N LEU A 170 1.66 -11.66 -10.11
CA LEU A 170 2.46 -11.97 -8.93
C LEU A 170 3.95 -11.96 -9.21
N ARG A 171 4.39 -12.55 -10.34
CA ARG A 171 5.80 -12.57 -10.73
C ARG A 171 6.34 -11.18 -11.02
N ALA A 172 5.57 -10.34 -11.70
CA ALA A 172 5.94 -8.96 -11.98
C ALA A 172 6.05 -8.14 -10.68
N ASP A 173 5.10 -8.29 -9.77
CA ASP A 173 5.13 -7.59 -8.48
C ASP A 173 6.30 -8.06 -7.59
N ILE A 174 6.60 -9.35 -7.59
CA ILE A 174 7.77 -9.89 -6.89
C ILE A 174 9.08 -9.40 -7.56
N ALA A 175 9.11 -9.29 -8.89
CA ALA A 175 10.25 -8.70 -9.57
C ALA A 175 10.49 -7.24 -9.14
N MET A 176 9.44 -6.43 -8.99
CA MET A 176 9.55 -5.06 -8.46
C MET A 176 10.18 -5.03 -7.05
N ILE A 177 9.87 -6.02 -6.20
CA ILE A 177 10.45 -6.11 -4.85
C ILE A 177 11.91 -6.56 -4.90
N GLU A 178 12.19 -7.63 -5.64
CA GLU A 178 13.52 -8.28 -5.69
C GLU A 178 14.57 -7.44 -6.43
N GLU A 179 14.14 -6.65 -7.42
CA GLU A 179 15.03 -5.79 -8.20
C GLU A 179 15.13 -4.35 -7.67
N TYR A 180 14.30 -4.03 -6.68
CA TYR A 180 14.35 -2.69 -6.10
C TYR A 180 15.73 -2.38 -5.53
N LYS A 181 16.29 -1.23 -5.94
CA LYS A 181 17.56 -0.72 -5.47
C LYS A 181 17.35 0.68 -4.89
N TYR A 182 17.54 0.78 -3.60
CA TYR A 182 17.51 2.07 -2.93
C TYR A 182 18.67 2.96 -3.40
N SER A 183 18.35 4.18 -3.76
CA SER A 183 19.34 5.23 -4.03
C SER A 183 19.32 6.24 -2.89
N PRO A 184 20.43 6.47 -2.17
CA PRO A 184 20.46 7.41 -1.05
C PRO A 184 20.08 8.84 -1.48
N GLU A 185 19.19 9.46 -0.71
CA GLU A 185 18.80 10.87 -0.82
C GLU A 185 18.57 11.43 0.59
N ALA A 186 18.44 12.76 0.70
CA ALA A 186 17.97 13.38 1.94
C ALA A 186 16.62 12.80 2.37
N PRO A 187 16.37 12.59 3.67
CA PRO A 187 15.07 12.18 4.18
C PRO A 187 13.93 13.05 3.65
N LEU A 188 12.72 12.51 3.61
CA LEU A 188 11.51 13.29 3.31
C LEU A 188 11.18 14.20 4.50
N ASP A 189 10.55 15.34 4.25
CA ASP A 189 10.14 16.25 5.33
C ASP A 189 8.76 15.89 5.92
N CYS A 190 8.05 14.96 5.29
CA CYS A 190 6.72 14.51 5.73
C CYS A 190 6.81 13.59 6.94
N HIS A 191 5.70 13.44 7.67
CA HIS A 191 5.59 12.45 8.74
C HIS A 191 5.55 11.02 8.19
N ILE A 192 6.11 10.07 8.93
CA ILE A 192 6.01 8.64 8.59
C ILE A 192 5.46 7.86 9.78
N THR A 193 4.33 7.18 9.55
CA THR A 193 3.81 6.18 10.49
C THR A 193 3.93 4.80 9.86
N VAL A 194 4.61 3.91 10.55
CA VAL A 194 4.82 2.53 10.10
C VAL A 194 3.92 1.60 10.88
N PHE A 195 3.33 0.65 10.17
CA PHE A 195 2.46 -0.38 10.71
C PHE A 195 3.07 -1.76 10.50
N GLY A 196 3.08 -2.59 11.54
CA GLY A 196 3.57 -3.95 11.48
C GLY A 196 2.62 -4.95 12.12
N GLY A 197 2.75 -6.22 11.73
CA GLY A 197 2.07 -7.34 12.37
C GLY A 197 3.01 -8.04 13.35
N LEU A 198 2.54 -8.32 14.57
CA LEU A 198 3.32 -9.10 15.57
C LEU A 198 3.56 -10.56 15.15
N LYS A 199 2.71 -11.07 14.24
CA LYS A 199 2.79 -12.42 13.67
C LYS A 199 3.28 -12.40 12.21
N ASP A 200 3.85 -11.27 11.76
CA ASP A 200 4.48 -11.19 10.45
C ASP A 200 5.87 -11.84 10.50
N HIS A 201 6.04 -12.89 9.70
CA HIS A 201 7.32 -13.62 9.63
C HIS A 201 8.25 -13.06 8.54
N MET A 202 7.73 -12.15 7.71
CA MET A 202 8.48 -11.57 6.58
C MET A 202 9.20 -10.28 6.96
N VAL A 203 8.64 -9.51 7.89
CA VAL A 203 9.17 -8.19 8.25
C VAL A 203 9.39 -8.10 9.74
N LYS A 204 10.65 -7.92 10.14
CA LYS A 204 11.03 -7.79 11.55
C LYS A 204 10.73 -6.38 12.06
N ARG A 205 10.48 -6.27 13.34
CA ARG A 205 10.27 -4.98 13.99
C ARG A 205 11.43 -3.99 13.76
N SER A 206 12.68 -4.46 13.83
CA SER A 206 13.86 -3.62 13.57
C SER A 206 13.91 -3.07 12.15
N GLU A 207 13.39 -3.82 11.16
CA GLU A 207 13.30 -3.39 9.78
C GLU A 207 12.22 -2.32 9.57
N LEU A 208 11.16 -2.36 10.40
CA LEU A 208 10.13 -1.32 10.47
C LEU A 208 10.66 -0.07 11.17
N GLU A 209 11.42 -0.22 12.25
CA GLU A 209 12.02 0.90 13.00
C GLU A 209 13.03 1.69 12.15
N ALA A 210 13.70 1.05 11.20
CA ALA A 210 14.66 1.68 10.28
C ALA A 210 14.02 2.73 9.34
N TRP A 211 12.70 2.74 9.17
CA TRP A 211 12.00 3.79 8.44
C TRP A 211 12.20 5.19 9.06
N ARG A 212 12.61 5.26 10.32
CA ARG A 212 12.95 6.52 10.99
C ARG A 212 14.00 7.33 10.22
N GLU A 213 14.91 6.67 9.54
CA GLU A 213 15.97 7.31 8.76
C GLU A 213 15.45 7.97 7.48
N GLN A 214 14.22 7.66 7.06
CA GLN A 214 13.64 8.15 5.81
C GLN A 214 12.83 9.45 5.99
N THR A 215 12.74 9.97 7.22
CA THR A 215 12.04 11.23 7.50
C THR A 215 12.81 12.14 8.44
N SER A 216 12.75 13.44 8.17
CA SER A 216 13.12 14.50 9.12
C SER A 216 11.92 14.95 9.98
N GLY A 217 10.71 14.51 9.62
CA GLY A 217 9.49 14.77 10.37
C GLY A 217 9.26 13.79 11.53
N ARG A 218 8.02 13.71 12.00
CA ARG A 218 7.65 12.77 13.07
C ARG A 218 7.62 11.33 12.56
N PHE A 219 8.20 10.43 13.34
CA PHE A 219 8.15 8.98 13.10
C PHE A 219 7.33 8.28 14.19
N LEU A 220 6.45 7.38 13.78
CA LEU A 220 5.71 6.49 14.67
C LEU A 220 5.76 5.05 14.16
N LEU A 221 5.80 4.08 15.09
CA LEU A 221 5.64 2.66 14.81
C LEU A 221 4.46 2.12 15.62
N ARG A 222 3.51 1.47 14.94
CA ARG A 222 2.36 0.80 15.57
C ARG A 222 2.32 -0.67 15.16
N MET A 223 2.11 -1.56 16.12
CA MET A 223 2.07 -3.00 15.90
C MET A 223 0.66 -3.53 16.15
N PHE A 224 0.16 -4.38 15.24
CA PHE A 224 -1.11 -5.08 15.36
C PHE A 224 -0.88 -6.56 15.69
N ASP A 225 -1.80 -7.20 16.40
CA ASP A 225 -1.74 -8.66 16.66
C ASP A 225 -2.19 -9.47 15.42
N GLY A 226 -1.55 -9.21 14.28
CA GLY A 226 -1.86 -9.77 12.96
C GLY A 226 -0.62 -10.29 12.24
N ASN A 227 -0.86 -10.99 11.14
CA ASN A 227 0.18 -11.43 10.19
C ASN A 227 0.52 -10.32 9.19
N HIS A 228 1.25 -10.67 8.11
CA HIS A 228 1.63 -9.75 7.03
C HIS A 228 0.44 -8.98 6.43
N LEU A 229 -0.75 -9.59 6.37
CA LEU A 229 -1.96 -9.00 5.81
C LEU A 229 -2.92 -8.42 6.87
N PHE A 230 -2.40 -7.87 7.97
CA PHE A 230 -3.20 -7.25 9.03
C PHE A 230 -4.15 -6.16 8.53
N LEU A 231 -3.92 -5.56 7.36
CA LEU A 231 -4.84 -4.60 6.76
C LEU A 231 -6.25 -5.17 6.53
N LYS A 232 -6.40 -6.50 6.46
CA LYS A 232 -7.70 -7.18 6.36
C LYS A 232 -8.28 -7.47 7.73
N SER A 233 -7.48 -8.08 8.62
CA SER A 233 -7.95 -8.53 9.94
C SER A 233 -8.07 -7.42 10.97
N HIS A 234 -7.31 -6.33 10.84
CA HIS A 234 -7.29 -5.18 11.77
C HIS A 234 -7.68 -3.88 11.06
N LYS A 235 -8.55 -3.98 10.05
CA LYS A 235 -8.95 -2.86 9.19
C LYS A 235 -9.41 -1.64 9.99
N ASP A 236 -10.32 -1.82 10.93
CA ASP A 236 -10.92 -0.69 11.67
C ASP A 236 -9.90 0.03 12.56
N GLN A 237 -9.03 -0.72 13.24
CA GLN A 237 -7.95 -0.15 14.05
C GLN A 237 -6.92 0.59 13.19
N LEU A 238 -6.60 0.05 12.02
CA LEU A 238 -5.71 0.67 11.05
C LEU A 238 -6.29 1.98 10.54
N LEU A 239 -7.55 1.98 10.10
CA LEU A 239 -8.23 3.16 9.58
C LEU A 239 -8.39 4.24 10.65
N HIS A 240 -8.73 3.85 11.88
CA HIS A 240 -8.75 4.77 13.02
C HIS A 240 -7.37 5.43 13.25
N SER A 241 -6.30 4.65 13.16
CA SER A 241 -4.93 5.16 13.29
C SER A 241 -4.58 6.14 12.16
N VAL A 242 -4.91 5.81 10.91
CA VAL A 242 -4.68 6.68 9.75
C VAL A 242 -5.46 7.99 9.87
N ALA A 243 -6.76 7.91 10.22
CA ALA A 243 -7.62 9.09 10.40
C ALA A 243 -7.09 10.03 11.50
N GLY A 244 -6.68 9.45 12.63
CA GLY A 244 -6.13 10.24 13.76
C GLY A 244 -4.84 10.98 13.39
N GLU A 245 -3.93 10.33 12.63
CA GLU A 245 -2.69 10.97 12.20
C GLU A 245 -2.89 12.00 11.07
N MET A 246 -3.96 11.88 10.29
CA MET A 246 -4.36 12.89 9.30
C MET A 246 -5.12 14.06 9.92
N ASN A 247 -5.29 14.11 11.27
CA ASN A 247 -6.06 15.12 11.99
C ASN A 247 -7.51 15.26 11.49
N LEU A 248 -8.11 14.15 11.03
CA LEU A 248 -9.50 14.13 10.63
C LEU A 248 -10.39 14.07 11.87
N SER A 249 -11.55 14.76 11.84
CA SER A 249 -12.47 14.84 12.98
C SER A 249 -12.91 13.44 13.45
N PRO A 250 -13.07 13.22 14.79
CA PRO A 250 -13.49 11.93 15.34
C PRO A 250 -14.86 11.43 14.87
N GLU A 251 -15.73 12.32 14.41
CA GLU A 251 -17.01 11.96 13.76
C GLU A 251 -16.80 11.18 12.44
N THR A 252 -15.57 11.08 12.01
CA THR A 252 -15.13 10.53 10.77
C THR A 252 -15.00 9.01 10.79
N THR A 253 -14.87 8.42 11.96
CA THR A 253 -14.88 6.96 12.13
C THR A 253 -16.21 6.54 12.77
N ARG A 254 -17.04 5.76 12.06
CA ARG A 254 -18.25 5.15 12.66
C ARG A 254 -17.84 4.45 13.96
N PRO A 255 -18.56 4.70 15.09
CA PRO A 255 -18.26 4.00 16.33
C PRO A 255 -18.39 2.49 16.12
N MET A 256 -17.43 1.73 16.62
CA MET A 256 -17.54 0.29 16.73
C MET A 256 -18.85 -0.03 17.44
N SER A 257 -19.78 -0.68 16.72
CA SER A 257 -20.97 -1.22 17.34
C SER A 257 -20.56 -2.13 18.51
N SER A 258 -21.00 -1.76 19.69
CA SER A 258 -20.82 -2.41 20.98
C SER A 258 -20.75 -3.94 20.85
N LEU A 259 -19.58 -4.51 21.13
CA LEU A 259 -19.49 -5.88 21.60
C LEU A 259 -20.27 -5.94 22.91
N LYS A 260 -21.41 -6.60 22.89
CA LYS A 260 -22.18 -6.91 24.10
C LYS A 260 -21.27 -7.72 25.01
N GLU A 261 -20.90 -7.12 26.15
CA GLU A 261 -20.43 -7.86 27.30
C GLU A 261 -21.57 -8.82 27.73
N THR A 262 -21.44 -10.07 27.41
CA THR A 262 -22.19 -11.12 28.10
C THR A 262 -21.48 -11.41 29.42
N ARG A 263 -21.94 -10.76 30.48
CA ARG A 263 -21.75 -11.23 31.84
C ARG A 263 -22.55 -12.53 32.00
N THR A 264 -21.89 -13.59 32.31
CA THR A 264 -22.28 -14.62 33.31
C THR A 264 -21.01 -15.32 33.77
#